data_4ed2571d7b3ad6993ef816f60c0a40d0
#
_entry.id   4ed2571d7b3ad6993ef816f60c0a40d0
#
_cell.length_a   1.000
_cell.length_b   1.000
_cell.length_c   1.000
_cell.angle_alpha   90.00
_cell.angle_beta   90.00
_cell.angle_gamma   90.00
#
_symmetry.space_group_name_H-M   'P 1'
#
loop_
_entity.id
_entity.type
_entity.pdbx_description
1 polymer ?
#
loop_
_entity_poly.entity_id
_entity_poly.type
_entity_poly.pdbx_seq_one_letter_code
_entity_poly.pdbx_strand_id
1 'polypeptide(L)'
;MNKQVSGKRARIFAQQVLEIPETPYQQRSLQASLHLFHSLGQKTNFSQAEGVSPSALSRFFNVYDWDSDRCWEEMQDTQWRILLDAARHKRRPRLRLSVDLTTVEKVGTQLPYVSVYNGKHGIHLVVLFAEYGELKFPISYRVYQGKHTSTPVTLALDLLEEVPEWIKKRFQVCVLADSGFEAAAFLEGVQRLGFEFVVGVRSNRRTDHPGRVTVADCPHGGYVNLANWPLETLSLGRVDRGDREFFAVSSELLEGDDILAEGRRRWALESFFKEGKHQFGLAQFALRTAKGLDRWILLVFLAFTLTLLHRSEDMTLQETARLTLYALFPEVRLNHLLSQLQKEQEFLRQHGYSLSYTRCNL
;
A
#
# COMPACT_ATOMS: atom_id res chain seq x y z
N MET A 1 18.14 -8.38 -5.68
CA MET A 1 18.86 -7.28 -4.96
C MET A 1 19.62 -7.86 -3.79
N ASN A 2 20.89 -7.51 -3.55
CA ASN A 2 21.72 -8.11 -2.48
C ASN A 2 21.12 -7.74 -1.10
N LYS A 3 20.87 -8.73 -0.20
CA LYS A 3 20.24 -8.58 1.13
C LYS A 3 20.90 -7.46 1.98
N GLN A 4 22.21 -7.32 1.88
CA GLN A 4 22.98 -6.31 2.64
C GLN A 4 22.74 -4.87 2.15
N VAL A 5 22.50 -4.69 0.85
CA VAL A 5 22.23 -3.37 0.24
C VAL A 5 20.81 -2.91 0.57
N SER A 6 19.87 -3.82 0.64
CA SER A 6 18.46 -3.53 0.97
C SER A 6 18.30 -3.03 2.41
N GLY A 7 18.86 -3.73 3.39
CA GLY A 7 18.78 -3.31 4.80
C GLY A 7 19.50 -1.99 5.11
N LYS A 8 20.60 -1.68 4.40
CA LYS A 8 21.27 -0.37 4.51
C LYS A 8 20.38 0.76 4.00
N ARG A 9 19.72 0.57 2.85
CA ARG A 9 18.78 1.57 2.29
C ARG A 9 17.59 1.82 3.23
N ALA A 10 17.02 0.77 3.80
CA ALA A 10 15.92 0.89 4.75
C ALA A 10 16.33 1.72 6.00
N ARG A 11 17.52 1.50 6.54
CA ARG A 11 18.03 2.29 7.68
C ARG A 11 18.22 3.75 7.33
N ILE A 12 18.87 4.05 6.19
CA ILE A 12 19.07 5.43 5.73
C ILE A 12 17.73 6.13 5.57
N PHE A 13 16.79 5.50 4.90
CA PHE A 13 15.45 6.04 4.71
C PHE A 13 14.71 6.25 6.04
N ALA A 14 14.74 5.27 6.95
CA ALA A 14 14.14 5.43 8.27
C ALA A 14 14.75 6.59 9.06
N GLN A 15 16.08 6.76 9.00
CA GLN A 15 16.76 7.86 9.66
C GLN A 15 16.34 9.21 9.06
N GLN A 16 16.29 9.34 7.74
CA GLN A 16 15.81 10.55 7.06
C GLN A 16 14.41 10.94 7.51
N VAL A 17 13.50 9.97 7.56
CA VAL A 17 12.11 10.19 8.01
C VAL A 17 12.07 10.60 9.49
N LEU A 18 12.86 9.95 10.36
CA LEU A 18 12.88 10.25 11.80
C LEU A 18 13.46 11.65 12.12
N GLU A 19 14.27 12.23 11.23
CA GLU A 19 14.85 13.57 11.37
C GLU A 19 13.91 14.68 10.86
N ILE A 20 12.80 14.36 10.18
CA ILE A 20 11.87 15.37 9.65
C ILE A 20 11.18 16.20 10.75
N PRO A 21 10.68 15.62 11.85
CA PRO A 21 10.13 16.45 12.92
C PRO A 21 11.24 17.29 13.59
N GLU A 22 10.96 18.59 13.78
CA GLU A 22 11.98 19.58 14.21
C GLU A 22 12.46 19.39 15.65
N THR A 23 11.58 18.87 16.52
CA THR A 23 11.94 18.78 17.95
C THR A 23 12.26 17.34 18.36
N PRO A 24 13.22 17.15 19.29
CA PRO A 24 13.55 15.83 19.83
C PRO A 24 12.34 15.09 20.43
N TYR A 25 11.36 15.84 20.93
CA TYR A 25 10.12 15.28 21.47
C TYR A 25 9.24 14.70 20.36
N GLN A 26 9.08 15.41 19.24
CA GLN A 26 8.32 14.93 18.08
C GLN A 26 9.03 13.77 17.40
N GLN A 27 10.37 13.81 17.30
CA GLN A 27 11.18 12.70 16.78
C GLN A 27 10.98 11.42 17.61
N ARG A 28 11.01 11.52 18.93
CA ARG A 28 10.70 10.39 19.83
C ARG A 28 9.26 9.89 19.66
N SER A 29 8.29 10.79 19.42
CA SER A 29 6.91 10.40 19.17
C SER A 29 6.76 9.67 17.84
N LEU A 30 7.45 10.11 16.78
CA LEU A 30 7.48 9.41 15.50
C LEU A 30 8.15 8.05 15.62
N GLN A 31 9.29 7.96 16.32
CA GLN A 31 9.98 6.71 16.59
C GLN A 31 9.09 5.71 17.35
N ALA A 32 8.45 6.14 18.43
CA ALA A 32 7.52 5.32 19.20
C ALA A 32 6.31 4.87 18.37
N SER A 33 5.84 5.72 17.47
CA SER A 33 4.76 5.38 16.53
C SER A 33 5.22 4.32 15.53
N LEU A 34 6.37 4.48 14.89
CA LEU A 34 6.91 3.46 13.97
C LEU A 34 7.13 2.11 14.69
N HIS A 35 7.64 2.14 15.93
CA HIS A 35 7.74 0.94 16.75
C HIS A 35 6.36 0.28 16.93
N LEU A 36 5.35 1.05 17.31
CA LEU A 36 3.99 0.57 17.52
C LEU A 36 3.41 -0.07 16.24
N PHE A 37 3.58 0.55 15.08
CA PHE A 37 3.06 0.05 13.80
C PHE A 37 3.80 -1.20 13.28
N HIS A 38 5.04 -1.44 13.71
CA HIS A 38 5.78 -2.67 13.43
C HIS A 38 5.56 -3.79 14.46
N SER A 39 4.91 -3.51 15.58
CA SER A 39 4.63 -4.48 16.65
C SER A 39 3.46 -5.39 16.25
N LEU A 40 3.73 -6.31 15.33
CA LEU A 40 2.75 -7.20 14.71
C LEU A 40 2.08 -8.14 15.73
N GLY A 41 0.79 -8.43 15.49
CA GLY A 41 -0.01 -9.33 16.31
C GLY A 41 -0.59 -8.70 17.57
N GLN A 42 -0.28 -7.45 17.86
CA GLN A 42 -0.91 -6.64 18.89
C GLN A 42 -1.84 -5.61 18.26
N LYS A 43 -2.84 -5.16 19.01
CA LYS A 43 -3.67 -4.03 18.53
C LYS A 43 -2.81 -2.76 18.54
N THR A 44 -2.74 -2.07 17.42
CA THR A 44 -2.07 -0.77 17.30
C THR A 44 -2.82 0.26 18.15
N ASN A 45 -2.43 0.38 19.41
CA ASN A 45 -3.06 1.24 20.39
C ASN A 45 -1.98 2.06 21.11
N PHE A 46 -2.22 3.36 21.30
CA PHE A 46 -1.27 4.27 21.94
C PHE A 46 -0.85 3.84 23.35
N SER A 47 -1.69 3.09 24.08
CA SER A 47 -1.32 2.55 25.40
C SER A 47 -0.19 1.51 25.35
N GLN A 48 0.12 0.97 24.18
CA GLN A 48 1.18 0.00 23.96
C GLN A 48 2.49 0.61 23.49
N ALA A 49 2.50 1.94 23.27
CA ALA A 49 3.72 2.64 22.87
C ALA A 49 4.71 2.73 24.02
N GLU A 50 5.96 2.39 23.76
CA GLU A 50 7.05 2.49 24.73
C GLU A 50 7.67 3.90 24.73
N GLY A 51 8.00 4.41 25.92
CA GLY A 51 8.73 5.67 26.09
C GLY A 51 7.95 6.96 25.82
N VAL A 52 6.69 6.87 25.37
CA VAL A 52 5.82 8.03 25.10
C VAL A 52 4.40 7.74 25.60
N SER A 53 3.80 8.68 26.32
CA SER A 53 2.45 8.50 26.85
C SER A 53 1.38 8.51 25.76
N PRO A 54 0.23 7.81 25.95
CA PRO A 54 -0.88 7.83 25.00
C PRO A 54 -1.39 9.23 24.68
N SER A 55 -1.43 10.13 25.67
CA SER A 55 -1.84 11.52 25.49
C SER A 55 -0.84 12.32 24.66
N ALA A 56 0.46 12.01 24.78
CA ALA A 56 1.50 12.62 23.96
C ALA A 56 1.38 12.20 22.49
N LEU A 57 1.18 10.90 22.23
CA LEU A 57 0.93 10.42 20.89
C LEU A 57 -0.37 10.99 20.30
N SER A 58 -1.43 11.04 21.08
CA SER A 58 -2.67 11.67 20.62
C SER A 58 -2.45 13.12 20.17
N ARG A 59 -1.67 13.92 20.93
CA ARG A 59 -1.31 15.27 20.50
C ARG A 59 -0.40 15.30 19.28
N PHE A 60 0.56 14.38 19.19
CA PHE A 60 1.46 14.23 18.03
C PHE A 60 0.69 13.98 16.73
N PHE A 61 -0.34 13.13 16.77
CA PHE A 61 -1.17 12.85 15.61
C PHE A 61 -2.14 14.00 15.29
N ASN A 62 -2.79 14.60 16.30
CA ASN A 62 -3.93 15.47 16.06
C ASN A 62 -3.62 16.96 16.17
N VAL A 63 -2.61 17.36 16.96
CA VAL A 63 -2.43 18.74 17.40
C VAL A 63 -1.11 19.32 16.92
N TYR A 64 0.01 18.65 17.21
CA TYR A 64 1.32 19.21 16.93
C TYR A 64 1.52 19.44 15.44
N ASP A 65 2.16 20.56 15.15
CA ASP A 65 2.53 20.90 13.78
C ASP A 65 3.94 20.33 13.51
N TRP A 66 3.98 19.27 12.75
CA TRP A 66 5.18 18.66 12.22
C TRP A 66 4.93 18.26 10.76
N ASP A 67 5.95 18.33 9.95
CA ASP A 67 5.87 18.20 8.51
C ASP A 67 5.61 16.76 8.07
N SER A 68 4.36 16.30 8.20
CA SER A 68 3.93 14.98 7.72
C SER A 68 3.91 14.89 6.19
N ASP A 69 3.74 16.02 5.50
CA ASP A 69 3.71 16.06 4.03
C ASP A 69 5.11 15.78 3.47
N ARG A 70 6.14 16.35 4.08
CA ARG A 70 7.52 16.01 3.75
C ARG A 70 7.85 14.53 3.99
N CYS A 71 7.25 13.89 5.01
CA CYS A 71 7.39 12.44 5.18
C CYS A 71 6.76 11.65 4.02
N TRP A 72 5.62 12.11 3.51
CA TRP A 72 5.00 11.53 2.33
C TRP A 72 5.89 11.68 1.09
N GLU A 73 6.38 12.87 0.83
CA GLU A 73 7.28 13.19 -0.29
C GLU A 73 8.56 12.33 -0.24
N GLU A 74 9.22 12.26 0.91
CA GLU A 74 10.44 11.47 1.09
C GLU A 74 10.19 9.98 0.88
N MET A 75 9.05 9.46 1.34
CA MET A 75 8.66 8.07 1.13
C MET A 75 8.42 7.79 -0.36
N GLN A 76 7.64 8.62 -1.03
CA GLN A 76 7.33 8.46 -2.45
C GLN A 76 8.59 8.57 -3.32
N ASP A 77 9.44 9.56 -3.07
CA ASP A 77 10.69 9.75 -3.81
C ASP A 77 11.62 8.53 -3.62
N THR A 78 11.75 8.03 -2.39
CA THR A 78 12.51 6.81 -2.10
C THR A 78 11.95 5.60 -2.85
N GLN A 79 10.64 5.39 -2.86
CA GLN A 79 9.98 4.29 -3.57
C GLN A 79 10.23 4.37 -5.09
N TRP A 80 10.03 5.54 -5.68
CA TRP A 80 10.26 5.77 -7.10
C TRP A 80 11.72 5.57 -7.50
N ARG A 81 12.69 6.06 -6.71
CA ARG A 81 14.13 5.84 -6.95
C ARG A 81 14.51 4.37 -6.88
N ILE A 82 13.93 3.60 -5.96
CA ILE A 82 14.18 2.17 -5.86
C ILE A 82 13.67 1.43 -7.11
N LEU A 83 12.48 1.77 -7.61
CA LEU A 83 11.93 1.21 -8.84
C LEU A 83 12.82 1.57 -10.04
N LEU A 84 13.28 2.82 -10.11
CA LEU A 84 14.19 3.30 -11.15
C LEU A 84 15.53 2.53 -11.14
N ASP A 85 16.13 2.38 -9.97
CA ASP A 85 17.38 1.64 -9.80
C ASP A 85 17.26 0.17 -10.23
N ALA A 86 16.15 -0.47 -9.87
CA ALA A 86 15.87 -1.84 -10.29
C ALA A 86 15.72 -1.98 -11.80
N ALA A 87 15.24 -0.93 -12.45
CA ALA A 87 15.00 -0.89 -13.90
C ALA A 87 16.20 -0.39 -14.70
N ARG A 88 17.32 0.02 -14.08
CA ARG A 88 18.42 0.77 -14.72
C ARG A 88 19.01 0.15 -16.00
N HIS A 89 19.04 -1.19 -16.08
CA HIS A 89 19.61 -1.92 -17.21
C HIS A 89 18.61 -2.30 -18.31
N LYS A 90 17.33 -1.96 -18.15
CA LYS A 90 16.28 -2.28 -19.13
C LYS A 90 15.84 -1.03 -19.84
N ARG A 91 15.69 -1.09 -21.17
CA ARG A 91 15.14 0.02 -21.95
C ARG A 91 13.62 0.04 -21.79
N ARG A 92 13.10 1.09 -21.17
CA ARG A 92 11.67 1.39 -21.00
C ARG A 92 10.83 0.17 -20.55
N PRO A 93 11.19 -0.43 -19.39
CA PRO A 93 10.50 -1.63 -18.91
C PRO A 93 9.09 -1.32 -18.45
N ARG A 94 8.24 -2.36 -18.37
CA ARG A 94 6.86 -2.26 -17.92
C ARG A 94 6.78 -2.02 -16.42
N LEU A 95 6.12 -0.93 -16.00
CA LEU A 95 5.72 -0.63 -14.63
C LEU A 95 4.21 -0.78 -14.52
N ARG A 96 3.75 -1.50 -13.52
CA ARG A 96 2.33 -1.66 -13.25
C ARG A 96 1.90 -0.72 -12.15
N LEU A 97 0.83 0.01 -12.39
CA LEU A 97 0.16 0.88 -11.43
C LEU A 97 -1.24 0.34 -11.17
N SER A 98 -1.45 -0.26 -10.01
CA SER A 98 -2.79 -0.74 -9.63
C SER A 98 -3.54 0.34 -8.86
N VAL A 99 -4.81 0.55 -9.20
CA VAL A 99 -5.73 1.40 -8.44
C VAL A 99 -6.91 0.58 -7.97
N ASP A 100 -7.30 0.76 -6.72
CA ASP A 100 -8.46 0.08 -6.15
C ASP A 100 -8.98 0.85 -4.93
N LEU A 101 -10.24 0.61 -4.57
CA LEU A 101 -10.89 1.18 -3.41
C LEU A 101 -10.99 0.16 -2.29
N THR A 102 -10.50 0.52 -1.12
CA THR A 102 -10.72 -0.27 0.09
C THR A 102 -11.55 0.48 1.11
N THR A 103 -12.41 -0.25 1.85
CA THR A 103 -13.18 0.29 2.97
C THR A 103 -12.55 -0.14 4.29
N VAL A 104 -12.30 0.82 5.15
CA VAL A 104 -12.04 0.61 6.58
C VAL A 104 -13.35 0.80 7.31
N GLU A 105 -14.02 -0.31 7.62
CA GLU A 105 -15.34 -0.28 8.26
C GLU A 105 -15.27 0.40 9.64
N LYS A 106 -16.11 1.40 9.86
CA LYS A 106 -16.20 2.20 11.08
C LYS A 106 -17.66 2.55 11.35
N VAL A 107 -18.07 2.42 12.59
CA VAL A 107 -19.45 2.70 13.04
C VAL A 107 -19.59 4.08 13.68
N GLY A 108 -18.48 4.74 14.04
CA GLY A 108 -18.50 6.00 14.77
C GLY A 108 -18.84 7.21 13.89
N THR A 109 -19.78 8.02 14.31
CA THR A 109 -20.17 9.27 13.62
C THR A 109 -19.20 10.43 13.82
N GLN A 110 -18.26 10.32 14.76
CA GLN A 110 -17.29 11.37 15.10
C GLN A 110 -15.93 11.20 14.39
N LEU A 111 -15.80 10.19 13.55
CA LEU A 111 -14.56 9.98 12.79
C LEU A 111 -14.61 10.81 11.50
N PRO A 112 -13.47 11.36 11.06
CA PRO A 112 -13.41 12.12 9.82
C PRO A 112 -13.72 11.24 8.62
N TYR A 113 -14.35 11.79 7.60
CA TYR A 113 -14.57 11.18 6.28
C TYR A 113 -15.37 9.88 6.28
N VAL A 114 -16.09 9.57 7.35
CA VAL A 114 -16.97 8.39 7.35
C VAL A 114 -18.14 8.61 6.40
N SER A 115 -18.31 7.68 5.47
CA SER A 115 -19.39 7.71 4.48
C SER A 115 -19.90 6.31 4.16
N VAL A 116 -20.87 6.20 3.27
CA VAL A 116 -21.38 4.91 2.77
C VAL A 116 -21.00 4.74 1.32
N TYR A 117 -20.37 3.62 0.99
CA TYR A 117 -20.07 3.22 -0.38
C TYR A 117 -20.39 1.74 -0.59
N ASN A 118 -21.18 1.43 -1.62
CA ASN A 118 -21.64 0.06 -1.93
C ASN A 118 -22.20 -0.68 -0.69
N GLY A 119 -23.01 0.03 0.13
CA GLY A 119 -23.62 -0.53 1.33
C GLY A 119 -22.70 -0.69 2.54
N LYS A 120 -21.41 -0.39 2.42
CA LYS A 120 -20.44 -0.43 3.51
C LYS A 120 -20.26 0.95 4.13
N HIS A 121 -20.38 1.02 5.46
CA HIS A 121 -20.17 2.24 6.24
C HIS A 121 -18.73 2.28 6.73
N GLY A 122 -18.02 3.39 6.50
CA GLY A 122 -16.63 3.53 6.93
C GLY A 122 -15.84 4.63 6.21
N ILE A 123 -14.53 4.54 6.31
CA ILE A 123 -13.57 5.37 5.58
C ILE A 123 -13.18 4.61 4.32
N HIS A 124 -13.36 5.23 3.15
CA HIS A 124 -13.07 4.63 1.86
C HIS A 124 -11.83 5.25 1.26
N LEU A 125 -10.82 4.43 0.98
CA LEU A 125 -9.54 4.87 0.44
C LEU A 125 -9.38 4.34 -0.98
N VAL A 126 -9.18 5.23 -1.95
CA VAL A 126 -8.65 4.89 -3.27
C VAL A 126 -7.14 4.93 -3.16
N VAL A 127 -6.46 3.84 -3.49
CA VAL A 127 -5.01 3.68 -3.31
C VAL A 127 -4.34 3.44 -4.64
N LEU A 128 -3.21 4.12 -4.86
CA LEU A 128 -2.28 3.85 -5.95
C LEU A 128 -1.14 2.95 -5.45
N PHE A 129 -0.89 1.87 -6.17
CA PHE A 129 0.11 0.86 -5.84
C PHE A 129 0.99 0.57 -7.04
N ALA A 130 2.31 0.61 -6.88
CA ALA A 130 3.27 0.37 -7.94
C ALA A 130 3.92 -1.01 -7.81
N GLU A 131 4.04 -1.73 -8.94
CA GLU A 131 4.72 -3.02 -9.01
C GLU A 131 5.74 -3.04 -10.16
N TYR A 132 6.98 -3.43 -9.84
CA TYR A 132 8.03 -3.73 -10.78
C TYR A 132 8.86 -4.94 -10.32
N GLY A 133 8.70 -6.07 -10.97
CA GLY A 133 9.28 -7.35 -10.52
C GLY A 133 8.75 -7.73 -9.14
N GLU A 134 9.66 -7.94 -8.19
CA GLU A 134 9.31 -8.24 -6.79
C GLU A 134 9.10 -6.99 -5.93
N LEU A 135 9.36 -5.81 -6.48
CA LEU A 135 9.14 -4.54 -5.78
C LEU A 135 7.66 -4.14 -5.87
N LYS A 136 7.05 -3.89 -4.72
CA LYS A 136 5.62 -3.64 -4.58
C LYS A 136 5.39 -2.57 -3.51
N PHE A 137 4.98 -1.37 -3.91
CA PHE A 137 4.85 -0.23 -2.98
C PHE A 137 3.48 0.42 -3.03
N PRO A 138 2.84 0.69 -1.88
CA PRO A 138 1.74 1.63 -1.82
C PRO A 138 2.31 3.06 -1.98
N ILE A 139 1.93 3.75 -3.05
CA ILE A 139 2.52 5.04 -3.40
C ILE A 139 1.75 6.19 -2.76
N SER A 140 0.45 6.23 -2.94
CA SER A 140 -0.39 7.33 -2.48
C SER A 140 -1.84 6.88 -2.31
N TYR A 141 -2.67 7.75 -1.73
CA TYR A 141 -4.10 7.50 -1.57
C TYR A 141 -4.93 8.77 -1.68
N ARG A 142 -6.24 8.58 -1.86
CA ARG A 142 -7.27 9.62 -1.71
C ARG A 142 -8.42 9.09 -0.88
N VAL A 143 -9.02 9.95 -0.10
CA VAL A 143 -10.20 9.60 0.70
C VAL A 143 -11.47 9.93 -0.09
N TYR A 144 -12.30 8.93 -0.32
CA TYR A 144 -13.63 9.14 -0.89
C TYR A 144 -14.58 9.64 0.20
N GLN A 145 -15.09 10.85 0.02
CA GLN A 145 -15.91 11.56 1.02
C GLN A 145 -17.41 11.52 0.69
N GLY A 146 -17.83 10.74 -0.29
CA GLY A 146 -19.23 10.61 -0.70
C GLY A 146 -19.52 11.19 -2.10
N LYS A 147 -20.73 10.90 -2.60
CA LYS A 147 -21.15 11.19 -3.99
C LYS A 147 -21.11 12.66 -4.39
N HIS A 148 -21.16 13.59 -3.41
CA HIS A 148 -21.23 15.03 -3.69
C HIS A 148 -19.87 15.70 -3.76
N THR A 149 -18.79 15.01 -3.45
CA THR A 149 -17.42 15.58 -3.48
C THR A 149 -16.65 15.12 -4.72
N SER A 150 -16.52 13.82 -4.88
CA SER A 150 -15.74 13.21 -5.99
C SER A 150 -16.20 11.77 -6.21
N THR A 151 -15.79 11.17 -7.32
CA THR A 151 -16.01 9.74 -7.56
C THR A 151 -14.71 8.97 -7.34
N PRO A 152 -14.75 7.65 -7.04
CA PRO A 152 -13.53 6.84 -7.02
C PRO A 152 -12.73 6.93 -8.31
N VAL A 153 -13.39 7.05 -9.46
CA VAL A 153 -12.78 7.25 -10.77
C VAL A 153 -11.96 8.54 -10.83
N THR A 154 -12.55 9.67 -10.41
CA THR A 154 -11.85 10.97 -10.37
C THR A 154 -10.65 10.90 -9.45
N LEU A 155 -10.82 10.36 -8.24
CA LEU A 155 -9.72 10.22 -7.26
C LEU A 155 -8.59 9.32 -7.75
N ALA A 156 -8.92 8.27 -8.51
CA ALA A 156 -7.91 7.40 -9.12
C ALA A 156 -7.14 8.13 -10.24
N LEU A 157 -7.81 8.94 -11.06
CA LEU A 157 -7.16 9.75 -12.09
C LEU A 157 -6.25 10.82 -11.47
N ASP A 158 -6.69 11.50 -10.41
CA ASP A 158 -5.86 12.45 -9.67
C ASP A 158 -4.56 11.79 -9.17
N LEU A 159 -4.64 10.56 -8.64
CA LEU A 159 -3.46 9.80 -8.21
C LEU A 159 -2.54 9.42 -9.36
N LEU A 160 -3.07 9.09 -10.54
CA LEU A 160 -2.30 8.74 -11.71
C LEU A 160 -1.63 9.96 -12.36
N GLU A 161 -2.28 11.13 -12.32
CA GLU A 161 -1.72 12.41 -12.78
C GLU A 161 -0.47 12.81 -12.00
N GLU A 162 -0.45 12.54 -10.69
CA GLU A 162 0.68 12.83 -9.79
C GLU A 162 1.91 11.94 -10.01
N VAL A 163 1.82 10.90 -10.84
CA VAL A 163 3.00 10.09 -11.18
C VAL A 163 4.07 10.96 -11.83
N PRO A 164 5.30 10.98 -11.30
CA PRO A 164 6.34 11.89 -11.81
C PRO A 164 6.65 11.70 -13.29
N GLU A 165 6.85 12.81 -14.00
CA GLU A 165 7.13 12.79 -15.44
C GLU A 165 8.38 11.97 -15.81
N TRP A 166 9.39 11.93 -14.92
CA TRP A 166 10.58 11.12 -15.17
C TRP A 166 10.30 9.61 -15.02
N ILE A 167 9.28 9.19 -14.25
CA ILE A 167 8.77 7.81 -14.24
C ILE A 167 8.05 7.51 -15.57
N LYS A 168 7.15 8.38 -16.01
CA LYS A 168 6.41 8.23 -17.28
C LYS A 168 7.36 8.09 -18.47
N LYS A 169 8.45 8.86 -18.48
CA LYS A 169 9.49 8.79 -19.52
C LYS A 169 10.32 7.50 -19.44
N ARG A 170 10.57 7.00 -18.24
CA ARG A 170 11.47 5.87 -18.01
C ARG A 170 10.80 4.52 -18.22
N PHE A 171 9.52 4.42 -17.90
CA PHE A 171 8.76 3.18 -17.93
C PHE A 171 7.66 3.20 -19.01
N GLN A 172 7.28 2.01 -19.48
CA GLN A 172 5.98 1.78 -20.09
C GLN A 172 5.01 1.49 -18.96
N VAL A 173 4.10 2.44 -18.71
CA VAL A 173 3.16 2.34 -17.59
C VAL A 173 1.91 1.60 -18.05
N CYS A 174 1.49 0.58 -17.25
CA CYS A 174 0.24 -0.13 -17.44
C CYS A 174 -0.59 -0.02 -16.16
N VAL A 175 -1.78 0.55 -16.27
CA VAL A 175 -2.72 0.72 -15.17
C VAL A 175 -3.59 -0.53 -15.03
N LEU A 176 -3.68 -1.07 -13.82
CA LEU A 176 -4.52 -2.22 -13.48
C LEU A 176 -5.64 -1.78 -12.55
N ALA A 177 -6.89 -2.09 -12.90
CA ALA A 177 -8.04 -1.78 -12.06
C ALA A 177 -9.12 -2.86 -12.16
N ASP A 178 -10.04 -2.87 -11.20
CA ASP A 178 -11.20 -3.76 -11.22
C ASP A 178 -12.39 -3.17 -12.03
N SER A 179 -13.50 -3.89 -12.10
CA SER A 179 -14.70 -3.43 -12.79
C SER A 179 -15.40 -2.23 -12.13
N GLY A 180 -14.97 -1.79 -10.97
CA GLY A 180 -15.40 -0.53 -10.37
C GLY A 180 -14.90 0.70 -11.14
N PHE A 181 -13.86 0.51 -11.96
CA PHE A 181 -13.21 1.54 -12.77
C PHE A 181 -13.45 1.37 -14.29
N GLU A 182 -14.42 0.57 -14.71
CA GLU A 182 -14.74 0.34 -16.14
C GLU A 182 -15.38 1.53 -16.88
N ALA A 183 -15.56 2.67 -16.20
CA ALA A 183 -16.19 3.84 -16.78
C ALA A 183 -15.33 4.43 -17.91
N ALA A 184 -15.96 4.86 -19.01
CA ALA A 184 -15.27 5.48 -20.15
C ALA A 184 -14.35 6.63 -19.70
N ALA A 185 -14.82 7.48 -18.80
CA ALA A 185 -14.03 8.59 -18.27
C ALA A 185 -12.70 8.15 -17.60
N PHE A 186 -12.67 6.96 -16.96
CA PHE A 186 -11.43 6.41 -16.40
C PHE A 186 -10.49 5.95 -17.50
N LEU A 187 -10.99 5.14 -18.43
CA LEU A 187 -10.19 4.58 -19.52
C LEU A 187 -9.59 5.69 -20.40
N GLU A 188 -10.41 6.70 -20.76
CA GLU A 188 -9.96 7.90 -21.49
C GLU A 188 -8.93 8.71 -20.71
N GLY A 189 -9.16 8.90 -19.41
CA GLY A 189 -8.22 9.59 -18.53
C GLY A 189 -6.85 8.89 -18.49
N VAL A 190 -6.83 7.57 -18.35
CA VAL A 190 -5.61 6.75 -18.36
C VAL A 190 -4.87 6.89 -19.68
N GLN A 191 -5.56 6.80 -20.84
CA GLN A 191 -4.94 6.96 -22.14
C GLN A 191 -4.42 8.38 -22.38
N ARG A 192 -5.14 9.40 -21.91
CA ARG A 192 -4.70 10.81 -22.00
C ARG A 192 -3.39 11.05 -21.27
N LEU A 193 -3.12 10.28 -20.20
CA LEU A 193 -1.84 10.30 -19.50
C LEU A 193 -0.73 9.55 -20.24
N GLY A 194 -1.05 8.92 -21.39
CA GLY A 194 -0.11 8.10 -22.16
C GLY A 194 0.17 6.74 -21.53
N PHE A 195 -0.77 6.22 -20.74
CA PHE A 195 -0.66 4.92 -20.07
C PHE A 195 -1.50 3.88 -20.79
N GLU A 196 -0.99 2.64 -20.80
CA GLU A 196 -1.77 1.47 -21.16
C GLU A 196 -2.61 1.01 -19.96
N PHE A 197 -3.62 0.18 -20.20
CA PHE A 197 -4.41 -0.38 -19.11
C PHE A 197 -4.83 -1.83 -19.33
N VAL A 198 -5.07 -2.52 -18.22
CA VAL A 198 -5.86 -3.75 -18.14
C VAL A 198 -6.89 -3.56 -17.03
N VAL A 199 -8.17 -3.49 -17.40
CA VAL A 199 -9.26 -3.18 -16.48
C VAL A 199 -10.31 -4.28 -16.52
N GLY A 200 -10.74 -4.75 -15.34
CA GLY A 200 -11.87 -5.63 -15.21
C GLY A 200 -13.14 -4.97 -15.76
N VAL A 201 -13.99 -5.74 -16.43
CA VAL A 201 -15.28 -5.26 -16.91
C VAL A 201 -16.39 -6.24 -16.52
N ARG A 202 -17.60 -5.71 -16.35
CA ARG A 202 -18.77 -6.55 -16.03
C ARG A 202 -19.25 -7.32 -17.24
N SER A 203 -19.75 -8.53 -17.04
CA SER A 203 -20.31 -9.37 -18.11
C SER A 203 -21.41 -8.66 -18.91
N ASN A 204 -22.24 -7.85 -18.25
CA ASN A 204 -23.35 -7.11 -18.84
C ASN A 204 -22.95 -5.73 -19.42
N ARG A 205 -21.66 -5.40 -19.50
CA ARG A 205 -21.17 -4.18 -20.13
C ARG A 205 -21.53 -4.22 -21.63
N ARG A 206 -22.22 -3.19 -22.11
CA ARG A 206 -22.63 -3.09 -23.54
C ARG A 206 -21.45 -2.88 -24.46
N THR A 207 -21.57 -3.47 -25.65
CA THR A 207 -20.60 -3.32 -26.73
C THR A 207 -21.30 -2.73 -27.98
N ASP A 208 -20.53 -2.09 -28.84
CA ASP A 208 -21.01 -1.58 -30.13
C ASP A 208 -20.85 -2.61 -31.27
N HIS A 209 -20.43 -3.83 -30.94
CA HIS A 209 -20.19 -4.87 -31.94
C HIS A 209 -21.51 -5.41 -32.53
N PRO A 210 -21.67 -5.45 -33.87
CA PRO A 210 -22.90 -5.98 -34.50
C PRO A 210 -23.22 -7.39 -34.03
N GLY A 211 -24.47 -7.61 -33.61
CA GLY A 211 -24.98 -8.90 -33.15
C GLY A 211 -24.54 -9.30 -31.74
N ARG A 212 -23.80 -8.44 -31.04
CA ARG A 212 -23.34 -8.66 -29.67
C ARG A 212 -23.78 -7.50 -28.79
N VAL A 213 -24.54 -7.84 -27.77
CA VAL A 213 -25.14 -6.82 -26.89
C VAL A 213 -24.25 -6.53 -25.70
N THR A 214 -23.54 -7.53 -25.20
CA THR A 214 -22.70 -7.42 -23.97
C THR A 214 -21.32 -8.07 -24.15
N VAL A 215 -20.40 -7.78 -23.23
CA VAL A 215 -19.06 -8.39 -23.18
C VAL A 215 -19.14 -9.92 -23.02
N ALA A 216 -20.18 -10.44 -22.32
CA ALA A 216 -20.37 -11.87 -22.16
C ALA A 216 -20.57 -12.62 -23.50
N ASP A 217 -21.09 -11.93 -24.52
CA ASP A 217 -21.33 -12.50 -25.84
C ASP A 217 -20.07 -12.54 -26.71
N CYS A 218 -18.97 -11.93 -26.25
CA CYS A 218 -17.71 -11.83 -26.97
C CYS A 218 -16.79 -13.02 -26.66
N PRO A 219 -16.05 -13.57 -27.67
CA PRO A 219 -15.15 -14.68 -27.44
C PRO A 219 -13.91 -14.24 -26.66
N HIS A 220 -13.37 -15.17 -25.87
CA HIS A 220 -12.05 -14.99 -25.26
C HIS A 220 -10.97 -14.78 -26.32
N GLY A 221 -10.03 -13.86 -26.07
CA GLY A 221 -8.97 -13.48 -27.03
C GLY A 221 -9.49 -12.64 -28.20
N GLY A 222 -10.79 -12.29 -28.23
CA GLY A 222 -11.36 -11.42 -29.22
C GLY A 222 -11.12 -9.94 -28.95
N TYR A 223 -11.61 -9.14 -29.91
CA TYR A 223 -11.62 -7.68 -29.81
C TYR A 223 -13.02 -7.18 -29.47
N VAL A 224 -13.09 -6.12 -28.69
CA VAL A 224 -14.35 -5.53 -28.25
C VAL A 224 -14.30 -4.00 -28.34
N ASN A 225 -15.38 -3.41 -28.86
CA ASN A 225 -15.64 -1.98 -28.74
C ASN A 225 -16.71 -1.80 -27.68
N LEU A 226 -16.36 -1.13 -26.58
CA LEU A 226 -17.32 -0.86 -25.52
C LEU A 226 -18.25 0.27 -25.91
N ALA A 227 -19.54 0.13 -25.64
CA ALA A 227 -20.53 1.17 -25.87
C ALA A 227 -20.14 2.46 -25.11
N ASN A 228 -20.24 3.60 -25.77
CA ASN A 228 -19.76 4.91 -25.28
C ASN A 228 -18.23 5.02 -25.07
N TRP A 229 -17.47 4.14 -25.70
CA TRP A 229 -16.03 4.20 -25.82
C TRP A 229 -15.65 4.61 -27.23
N PRO A 230 -15.20 5.84 -27.47
CA PRO A 230 -15.21 6.41 -28.82
C PRO A 230 -14.03 6.02 -29.72
N LEU A 231 -12.96 5.43 -29.23
CA LEU A 231 -11.71 5.56 -29.95
C LEU A 231 -10.97 4.30 -30.35
N GLU A 232 -11.11 3.16 -29.69
CA GLU A 232 -10.26 2.01 -30.01
C GLU A 232 -10.90 0.67 -29.71
N THR A 233 -10.51 -0.31 -30.53
CA THR A 233 -10.79 -1.71 -30.30
C THR A 233 -9.92 -2.21 -29.16
N LEU A 234 -10.52 -2.73 -28.10
CA LEU A 234 -9.87 -3.30 -26.95
C LEU A 234 -9.69 -4.81 -27.10
N SER A 235 -8.60 -5.36 -26.63
CA SER A 235 -8.44 -6.81 -26.51
C SER A 235 -9.21 -7.33 -25.28
N LEU A 236 -9.84 -8.51 -25.38
CA LEU A 236 -10.68 -9.09 -24.32
C LEU A 236 -10.10 -10.40 -23.78
N GLY A 237 -9.89 -10.46 -22.47
CA GLY A 237 -9.65 -11.68 -21.72
C GLY A 237 -10.91 -12.15 -21.00
N ARG A 238 -11.23 -13.45 -21.06
CA ARG A 238 -12.35 -14.08 -20.35
C ARG A 238 -11.84 -15.32 -19.61
N VAL A 239 -12.23 -15.48 -18.37
CA VAL A 239 -11.96 -16.71 -17.60
C VAL A 239 -13.22 -17.15 -16.87
N ASP A 240 -13.54 -18.42 -17.01
CA ASP A 240 -14.57 -19.11 -16.26
C ASP A 240 -13.97 -19.76 -15.02
N ARG A 241 -14.54 -19.51 -13.84
CA ARG A 241 -14.19 -20.14 -12.57
C ARG A 241 -15.41 -20.80 -11.94
N GLY A 242 -16.01 -21.69 -12.70
CA GLY A 242 -17.15 -22.47 -12.27
C GLY A 242 -18.44 -21.67 -12.25
N ASP A 243 -18.78 -21.07 -11.12
CA ASP A 243 -20.01 -20.28 -10.93
C ASP A 243 -19.89 -18.80 -11.34
N ARG A 244 -18.70 -18.35 -11.71
CA ARG A 244 -18.41 -16.95 -12.05
C ARG A 244 -17.49 -16.81 -13.25
N GLU A 245 -17.89 -15.93 -14.13
CA GLU A 245 -17.05 -15.48 -15.25
C GLU A 245 -16.43 -14.13 -14.92
N PHE A 246 -15.17 -13.98 -15.30
CA PHE A 246 -14.44 -12.72 -15.16
C PHE A 246 -13.98 -12.26 -16.52
N PHE A 247 -14.13 -10.95 -16.76
CA PHE A 247 -13.75 -10.31 -18.00
C PHE A 247 -12.79 -9.17 -17.70
N ALA A 248 -11.81 -8.99 -18.57
CA ALA A 248 -10.91 -7.84 -18.54
C ALA A 248 -10.63 -7.37 -19.97
N VAL A 249 -10.48 -6.06 -20.13
CA VAL A 249 -10.10 -5.43 -21.40
C VAL A 249 -8.74 -4.79 -21.30
N SER A 250 -8.01 -4.76 -22.41
CA SER A 250 -6.70 -4.14 -22.52
C SER A 250 -6.69 -3.13 -23.67
N SER A 251 -6.02 -1.99 -23.46
CA SER A 251 -5.70 -1.04 -24.53
C SER A 251 -4.56 -1.54 -25.44
N GLU A 252 -3.75 -2.49 -24.97
CA GLU A 252 -2.73 -3.15 -25.79
C GLU A 252 -3.33 -4.37 -26.49
N LEU A 253 -2.79 -4.67 -27.67
CA LEU A 253 -3.11 -5.91 -28.39
C LEU A 253 -2.41 -7.09 -27.71
N LEU A 254 -3.10 -7.69 -26.76
CA LEU A 254 -2.63 -8.84 -25.98
C LEU A 254 -3.51 -10.05 -26.27
N GLU A 255 -2.92 -11.23 -26.14
CA GLU A 255 -3.68 -12.50 -26.08
C GLU A 255 -4.57 -12.53 -24.82
N GLY A 256 -5.73 -13.19 -24.90
CA GLY A 256 -6.68 -13.23 -23.80
C GLY A 256 -6.09 -13.72 -22.49
N ASP A 257 -5.23 -14.73 -22.52
CA ASP A 257 -4.55 -15.27 -21.33
C ASP A 257 -3.53 -14.30 -20.73
N ASP A 258 -2.85 -13.50 -21.57
CA ASP A 258 -1.92 -12.47 -21.11
C ASP A 258 -2.68 -11.33 -20.41
N ILE A 259 -3.84 -10.93 -20.93
CA ILE A 259 -4.73 -9.95 -20.29
C ILE A 259 -5.12 -10.44 -18.88
N LEU A 260 -5.53 -11.71 -18.78
CA LEU A 260 -5.90 -12.30 -17.49
C LEU A 260 -4.70 -12.43 -16.54
N ALA A 261 -3.51 -12.73 -17.07
CA ALA A 261 -2.28 -12.80 -16.28
C ALA A 261 -1.91 -11.41 -15.72
N GLU A 262 -2.02 -10.36 -16.55
CA GLU A 262 -1.80 -8.98 -16.11
C GLU A 262 -2.86 -8.54 -15.09
N GLY A 263 -4.13 -8.79 -15.33
CA GLY A 263 -5.22 -8.47 -14.41
C GLY A 263 -5.05 -9.12 -13.02
N ARG A 264 -4.52 -10.34 -12.96
CA ARG A 264 -4.22 -11.04 -11.68
C ARG A 264 -3.15 -10.33 -10.84
N ARG A 265 -2.25 -9.56 -11.45
CA ARG A 265 -1.21 -8.83 -10.70
C ARG A 265 -1.78 -7.76 -9.77
N ARG A 266 -2.97 -7.23 -10.06
CA ARG A 266 -3.71 -6.33 -9.18
C ARG A 266 -3.91 -6.90 -7.76
N TRP A 267 -3.92 -8.23 -7.60
CA TRP A 267 -4.04 -8.87 -6.29
C TRP A 267 -2.92 -8.53 -5.31
N ALA A 268 -1.81 -7.99 -5.79
CA ALA A 268 -0.77 -7.45 -4.91
C ALA A 268 -1.29 -6.28 -4.06
N LEU A 269 -2.16 -5.44 -4.61
CA LEU A 269 -2.84 -4.36 -3.89
C LEU A 269 -3.87 -4.91 -2.89
N GLU A 270 -4.62 -5.95 -3.24
CA GLU A 270 -5.54 -6.62 -2.29
C GLU A 270 -4.77 -7.22 -1.10
N SER A 271 -3.59 -7.82 -1.37
CA SER A 271 -2.71 -8.31 -0.30
C SER A 271 -2.23 -7.19 0.61
N PHE A 272 -1.85 -6.04 0.04
CA PHE A 272 -1.53 -4.84 0.84
C PHE A 272 -2.70 -4.40 1.71
N PHE A 273 -3.93 -4.36 1.18
CA PHE A 273 -5.11 -4.00 1.98
C PHE A 273 -5.34 -4.97 3.15
N LYS A 274 -5.19 -6.26 2.90
CA LYS A 274 -5.31 -7.30 3.94
C LYS A 274 -4.24 -7.09 5.02
N GLU A 275 -3.00 -6.98 4.62
CA GLU A 275 -1.86 -6.84 5.53
C GLU A 275 -1.91 -5.49 6.27
N GLY A 276 -2.24 -4.39 5.58
CA GLY A 276 -2.42 -3.08 6.18
C GLY A 276 -3.49 -3.09 7.27
N LYS A 277 -4.63 -3.73 7.02
CA LYS A 277 -5.73 -3.82 7.99
C LYS A 277 -5.41 -4.72 9.17
N HIS A 278 -4.79 -5.88 8.95
CA HIS A 278 -4.61 -6.90 9.97
C HIS A 278 -3.27 -6.80 10.70
N GLN A 279 -2.23 -6.32 10.06
CA GLN A 279 -0.87 -6.33 10.60
C GLN A 279 -0.34 -4.92 10.92
N PHE A 280 -0.59 -3.94 10.06
CA PHE A 280 -0.06 -2.59 10.19
C PHE A 280 -1.07 -1.56 10.74
N GLY A 281 -2.17 -2.00 11.33
CA GLY A 281 -3.07 -1.15 12.09
C GLY A 281 -4.02 -0.25 11.27
N LEU A 282 -4.12 -0.38 9.95
CA LEU A 282 -5.01 0.44 9.12
C LEU A 282 -6.47 0.38 9.60
N ALA A 283 -6.96 -0.80 10.02
CA ALA A 283 -8.32 -0.97 10.53
C ALA A 283 -8.49 -0.50 11.98
N GLN A 284 -7.42 -0.16 12.69
CA GLN A 284 -7.45 0.20 14.10
C GLN A 284 -7.52 1.71 14.37
N PHE A 285 -7.53 2.51 13.31
CA PHE A 285 -7.71 3.95 13.39
C PHE A 285 -8.91 4.35 14.27
N ALA A 286 -8.69 5.28 15.21
CA ALA A 286 -9.71 5.78 16.14
C ALA A 286 -9.57 7.29 16.44
N LEU A 287 -8.78 8.01 15.64
CA LEU A 287 -8.56 9.44 15.81
C LEU A 287 -9.70 10.24 15.17
N ARG A 288 -10.02 11.42 15.74
CA ARG A 288 -11.20 12.22 15.36
C ARG A 288 -10.89 13.38 14.42
N THR A 289 -9.64 13.55 13.99
CA THR A 289 -9.23 14.64 13.10
C THR A 289 -8.80 14.11 11.74
N ALA A 290 -9.01 14.91 10.69
CA ALA A 290 -8.49 14.63 9.36
C ALA A 290 -6.95 14.48 9.38
N LYS A 291 -6.26 15.45 10.02
CA LYS A 291 -4.79 15.40 10.23
C LYS A 291 -4.35 14.09 10.92
N GLY A 292 -5.09 13.64 11.93
CA GLY A 292 -4.80 12.36 12.60
C GLY A 292 -4.98 11.16 11.70
N LEU A 293 -6.00 11.16 10.83
CA LEU A 293 -6.20 10.09 9.84
C LEU A 293 -5.05 10.05 8.82
N ASP A 294 -4.69 11.18 8.25
CA ASP A 294 -3.63 11.26 7.24
C ASP A 294 -2.29 10.77 7.80
N ARG A 295 -1.94 11.18 9.02
CA ARG A 295 -0.74 10.72 9.71
C ARG A 295 -0.79 9.24 10.09
N TRP A 296 -1.96 8.73 10.43
CA TRP A 296 -2.14 7.30 10.68
C TRP A 296 -1.89 6.46 9.41
N ILE A 297 -2.46 6.88 8.29
CA ILE A 297 -2.27 6.21 7.00
C ILE A 297 -0.81 6.31 6.57
N LEU A 298 -0.17 7.47 6.73
CA LEU A 298 1.27 7.65 6.48
C LEU A 298 2.10 6.59 7.22
N LEU A 299 1.84 6.37 8.51
CA LEU A 299 2.60 5.39 9.29
C LEU A 299 2.34 3.95 8.85
N VAL A 300 1.12 3.62 8.41
CA VAL A 300 0.85 2.31 7.79
C VAL A 300 1.69 2.11 6.53
N PHE A 301 1.73 3.12 5.64
CA PHE A 301 2.49 3.06 4.39
C PHE A 301 4.00 3.02 4.65
N LEU A 302 4.50 3.81 5.60
CA LEU A 302 5.90 3.81 6.02
C LEU A 302 6.32 2.45 6.59
N ALA A 303 5.54 1.90 7.53
CA ALA A 303 5.84 0.62 8.16
C ALA A 303 5.85 -0.51 7.12
N PHE A 304 4.87 -0.50 6.20
CA PHE A 304 4.82 -1.45 5.11
C PHE A 304 6.03 -1.31 4.17
N THR A 305 6.36 -0.08 3.75
CA THR A 305 7.50 0.22 2.87
C THR A 305 8.83 -0.21 3.50
N LEU A 306 9.07 0.16 4.76
CA LEU A 306 10.27 -0.24 5.50
C LEU A 306 10.39 -1.76 5.62
N THR A 307 9.26 -2.45 5.84
CA THR A 307 9.21 -3.92 5.88
C THR A 307 9.59 -4.51 4.53
N LEU A 308 9.03 -4.01 3.43
CA LEU A 308 9.37 -4.49 2.08
C LEU A 308 10.86 -4.30 1.74
N LEU A 309 11.47 -3.21 2.19
CA LEU A 309 12.89 -2.95 1.98
C LEU A 309 13.81 -3.94 2.70
N HIS A 310 13.32 -4.62 3.74
CA HIS A 310 14.04 -5.69 4.43
C HIS A 310 13.66 -7.10 3.95
N ARG A 311 12.65 -7.23 3.10
CA ARG A 311 12.10 -8.53 2.69
C ARG A 311 13.13 -9.36 1.93
N SER A 312 13.16 -10.65 2.27
CA SER A 312 13.82 -11.70 1.49
C SER A 312 12.78 -12.74 1.05
N GLU A 313 13.07 -13.47 -0.04
CA GLU A 313 12.16 -14.45 -0.65
C GLU A 313 11.72 -15.55 0.33
N ASP A 314 12.60 -15.93 1.26
CA ASP A 314 12.39 -17.03 2.22
C ASP A 314 11.63 -16.62 3.48
N MET A 315 11.15 -15.38 3.59
CA MET A 315 10.57 -14.85 4.81
C MET A 315 9.12 -14.42 4.63
N THR A 316 8.30 -14.75 5.61
CA THR A 316 6.96 -14.18 5.72
C THR A 316 7.03 -12.67 5.98
N LEU A 317 5.97 -11.95 5.64
CA LEU A 317 5.89 -10.51 5.93
C LEU A 317 6.02 -10.23 7.44
N GLN A 318 5.44 -11.09 8.27
CA GLN A 318 5.49 -10.97 9.73
C GLN A 318 6.92 -11.10 10.28
N GLU A 319 7.66 -12.10 9.83
CA GLU A 319 9.08 -12.26 10.20
C GLU A 319 9.90 -11.06 9.73
N THR A 320 9.66 -10.62 8.49
CA THR A 320 10.34 -9.45 7.93
C THR A 320 10.05 -8.19 8.74
N ALA A 321 8.80 -7.93 9.12
CA ALA A 321 8.45 -6.75 9.91
C ALA A 321 9.11 -6.77 11.30
N ARG A 322 9.19 -7.95 11.94
CA ARG A 322 9.92 -8.10 13.21
C ARG A 322 11.42 -7.84 13.06
N LEU A 323 12.03 -8.33 11.97
CA LEU A 323 13.44 -8.04 11.69
C LEU A 323 13.66 -6.56 11.36
N THR A 324 12.74 -5.95 10.64
CA THR A 324 12.74 -4.51 10.38
C THR A 324 12.74 -3.72 11.67
N LEU A 325 11.83 -4.06 12.59
CA LEU A 325 11.75 -3.47 13.91
C LEU A 325 13.11 -3.56 14.65
N TYR A 326 13.70 -4.75 14.69
CA TYR A 326 14.99 -4.95 15.36
C TYR A 326 16.17 -4.27 14.66
N ALA A 327 16.08 -4.10 13.35
CA ALA A 327 17.12 -3.41 12.58
C ALA A 327 17.05 -1.89 12.75
N LEU A 328 15.85 -1.34 12.88
CA LEU A 328 15.60 0.10 13.09
C LEU A 328 15.77 0.50 14.56
N PHE A 329 15.39 -0.37 15.48
CA PHE A 329 15.37 -0.13 16.93
C PHE A 329 16.11 -1.25 17.67
N PRO A 330 17.45 -1.28 17.64
CA PRO A 330 18.24 -2.35 18.27
C PRO A 330 17.98 -2.52 19.77
N GLU A 331 17.62 -1.43 20.46
CA GLU A 331 17.24 -1.43 21.88
C GLU A 331 16.00 -2.29 22.14
N VAL A 332 15.04 -2.37 21.23
CA VAL A 332 13.86 -3.24 21.34
C VAL A 332 14.28 -4.71 21.31
N ARG A 333 15.21 -5.05 20.41
CA ARG A 333 15.79 -6.41 20.38
C ARG A 333 16.51 -6.74 21.67
N LEU A 334 17.30 -5.79 22.17
CA LEU A 334 18.04 -5.96 23.42
C LEU A 334 17.09 -6.18 24.59
N ASN A 335 16.06 -5.36 24.74
CA ASN A 335 15.05 -5.50 25.79
C ASN A 335 14.31 -6.83 25.70
N HIS A 336 13.97 -7.28 24.49
CA HIS A 336 13.36 -8.60 24.28
C HIS A 336 14.29 -9.73 24.73
N LEU A 337 15.57 -9.70 24.33
CA LEU A 337 16.56 -10.69 24.75
C LEU A 337 16.78 -10.69 26.28
N LEU A 338 16.87 -9.52 26.88
CA LEU A 338 17.02 -9.38 28.34
C LEU A 338 15.79 -9.96 29.08
N SER A 339 14.58 -9.70 28.56
CA SER A 339 13.35 -10.30 29.13
C SER A 339 13.33 -11.81 29.00
N GLN A 340 13.80 -12.38 27.89
CA GLN A 340 13.95 -13.82 27.73
C GLN A 340 14.97 -14.39 28.72
N LEU A 341 16.14 -13.76 28.83
CA LEU A 341 17.19 -14.18 29.77
C LEU A 341 16.71 -14.12 31.22
N GLN A 342 15.89 -13.15 31.60
CA GLN A 342 15.29 -13.10 32.94
C GLN A 342 14.37 -14.29 33.22
N LYS A 343 13.57 -14.72 32.26
CA LYS A 343 12.72 -15.90 32.38
C LYS A 343 13.56 -17.18 32.52
N GLU A 344 14.59 -17.33 31.69
CA GLU A 344 15.52 -18.44 31.76
C GLU A 344 16.31 -18.44 33.08
N GLN A 345 16.68 -17.25 33.60
CA GLN A 345 17.34 -17.14 34.91
C GLN A 345 16.47 -17.67 36.06
N GLU A 346 15.16 -17.38 36.00
CA GLU A 346 14.20 -17.93 36.98
C GLU A 346 14.15 -19.47 36.92
N PHE A 347 14.03 -20.02 35.71
CA PHE A 347 14.07 -21.46 35.46
C PHE A 347 15.39 -22.09 35.93
N LEU A 348 16.53 -21.48 35.61
CA LEU A 348 17.84 -21.95 36.02
C LEU A 348 18.04 -21.93 37.53
N ARG A 349 17.54 -20.89 38.24
CA ARG A 349 17.57 -20.82 39.69
C ARG A 349 16.82 -21.96 40.36
N GLN A 350 15.66 -22.33 39.80
CA GLN A 350 14.87 -23.47 40.32
C GLN A 350 15.63 -24.79 40.18
N HIS A 351 16.62 -24.85 39.27
CA HIS A 351 17.46 -26.02 39.03
C HIS A 351 18.89 -25.88 39.57
N GLY A 352 19.14 -24.88 40.44
CA GLY A 352 20.43 -24.72 41.13
C GLY A 352 21.50 -23.98 40.29
N TYR A 353 21.11 -23.35 39.18
CA TYR A 353 22.04 -22.60 38.32
C TYR A 353 21.83 -21.09 38.44
N SER A 354 22.86 -20.31 38.10
CA SER A 354 22.76 -18.85 37.99
C SER A 354 23.33 -18.36 36.67
N LEU A 355 22.70 -17.33 36.07
CA LEU A 355 23.16 -16.69 34.86
C LEU A 355 23.46 -15.22 35.18
N SER A 356 24.66 -14.77 34.81
CA SER A 356 25.05 -13.36 34.95
C SER A 356 25.42 -12.75 33.60
N TYR A 357 25.08 -11.48 33.38
CA TYR A 357 25.45 -10.72 32.19
C TYR A 357 25.93 -9.32 32.58
N THR A 358 26.92 -8.84 31.87
CA THR A 358 27.52 -7.51 32.09
C THR A 358 27.39 -6.66 30.82
N ARG A 359 26.99 -5.41 30.99
CA ARG A 359 26.99 -4.45 29.88
C ARG A 359 28.44 -4.04 29.61
N CYS A 360 28.95 -4.35 28.41
CA CYS A 360 30.23 -3.80 27.97
C CYS A 360 30.03 -2.37 27.47
N ASN A 361 30.82 -1.44 27.95
CA ASN A 361 30.93 -0.12 27.31
C ASN A 361 31.86 -0.30 26.10
N LEU A 362 31.26 -0.36 24.90
CA LEU A 362 31.94 -0.37 23.61
C LEU A 362 32.11 1.08 23.14
#